data_49770e4e61bbd475da3b781f494e95c0
#
_entry.id   49770e4e61bbd475da3b781f494e95c0
#
_cell.length_a   1.000
_cell.length_b   1.000
_cell.length_c   1.000
_cell.angle_alpha   90.00
_cell.angle_beta   90.00
_cell.angle_gamma   90.00
#
_symmetry.space_group_name_H-M   'P 1'
#
loop_
_entity.id
_entity.type
_entity.pdbx_description
1 polymer ?
#
loop_
_entity_poly.entity_id
_entity_poly.type
_entity_poly.pdbx_seq_one_letter_code
_entity_poly.pdbx_strand_id
1 'polypeptide(L)'
;RDWSSDVCSSDLYDYSSYFEYVKDEIQSADFAIANLEVTLGGKPYKGYPAFSAPDEYLTAIHNAGFNVLITANNHSLDRGRKGLERTIQLIDSLKIPHAGTYLNAEERENKYPLLLEKKGFRIAILNYTYGTNGIPVTPPNIVNYIDTTIISKDIEASKTLNPDAIIACMHWGIEYQSLPDKEQKFLTYWLLQKGVNHIIGCHPHVAFSKNR
;
A
#
# COMPACT_ATOMS: atom_id res chain seq x y z
N ARG A 1 5.09 7.21 16.29
CA ARG A 1 6.36 7.14 17.04
C ARG A 1 7.34 8.07 16.37
N ASP A 2 8.06 8.86 17.16
CA ASP A 2 9.11 9.73 16.65
C ASP A 2 10.34 8.87 16.30
N TRP A 3 10.67 8.78 15.03
CA TRP A 3 11.80 8.02 14.51
C TRP A 3 13.15 8.59 14.96
N SER A 4 13.15 9.78 15.59
CA SER A 4 14.36 10.45 16.05
C SER A 4 14.90 9.88 17.38
N SER A 5 14.12 9.10 18.11
CA SER A 5 14.48 8.63 19.46
C SER A 5 15.19 7.28 19.53
N ASP A 6 15.26 6.52 18.44
CA ASP A 6 15.85 5.17 18.41
C ASP A 6 17.26 5.15 17.79
N VAL A 7 17.98 6.28 17.84
CA VAL A 7 19.38 6.35 17.39
C VAL A 7 20.27 5.73 18.47
N CYS A 8 20.43 4.42 18.42
CA CYS A 8 21.61 3.79 19.02
C CYS A 8 22.86 4.25 18.24
N SER A 9 23.97 4.39 18.95
CA SER A 9 25.27 4.91 18.53
C SER A 9 26.01 4.15 17.40
N SER A 10 25.33 3.28 16.67
CA SER A 10 25.76 2.69 15.40
C SER A 10 24.81 3.17 14.33
N ASP A 11 25.30 3.59 13.17
CA ASP A 11 24.53 4.03 11.99
C ASP A 11 23.64 2.92 11.38
N LEU A 12 23.35 1.85 12.10
CA LEU A 12 22.54 0.71 11.71
C LEU A 12 21.16 0.78 12.39
N TYR A 13 20.12 0.92 11.58
CA TYR A 13 18.73 0.82 12.02
C TYR A 13 18.29 -0.64 11.99
N ASP A 14 17.91 -1.18 13.15
CA ASP A 14 17.36 -2.54 13.27
C ASP A 14 15.88 -2.49 13.64
N TYR A 15 15.04 -3.03 12.75
CA TYR A 15 13.59 -3.12 12.92
C TYR A 15 13.11 -4.58 13.11
N SER A 16 14.02 -5.53 13.29
CA SER A 16 13.68 -6.96 13.39
C SER A 16 12.72 -7.27 14.54
N SER A 17 12.90 -6.61 15.67
CA SER A 17 12.06 -6.77 16.87
C SER A 17 10.60 -6.28 16.66
N TYR A 18 10.32 -5.45 15.67
CA TYR A 18 8.98 -4.91 15.44
C TYR A 18 7.99 -5.99 14.99
N PHE A 19 8.50 -7.05 14.39
CA PHE A 19 7.71 -8.14 13.83
C PHE A 19 7.80 -9.44 14.62
N GLU A 20 8.60 -9.47 15.68
CA GLU A 20 8.92 -10.68 16.44
C GLU A 20 7.69 -11.50 16.85
N TYR A 21 6.64 -10.83 17.36
CA TYR A 21 5.43 -11.50 17.85
C TYR A 21 4.42 -11.90 16.77
N VAL A 22 4.60 -11.46 15.53
CA VAL A 22 3.67 -11.73 14.42
C VAL A 22 4.35 -12.40 13.23
N LYS A 23 5.65 -12.63 13.31
CA LYS A 23 6.46 -13.14 12.21
C LYS A 23 6.00 -14.51 11.75
N ASP A 24 5.71 -15.41 12.64
CA ASP A 24 5.28 -16.77 12.31
C ASP A 24 3.93 -16.77 11.58
N GLU A 25 3.00 -15.89 11.99
CA GLU A 25 1.72 -15.73 11.31
C GLU A 25 1.90 -15.16 9.90
N ILE A 26 2.75 -14.13 9.76
CA ILE A 26 3.06 -13.52 8.46
C ILE A 26 3.67 -14.56 7.53
N GLN A 27 4.65 -15.34 7.99
CA GLN A 27 5.35 -16.33 7.19
C GLN A 27 4.50 -17.57 6.86
N SER A 28 3.45 -17.83 7.62
CA SER A 28 2.51 -18.92 7.33
C SER A 28 1.59 -18.63 6.16
N ALA A 29 1.41 -17.36 5.78
CA ALA A 29 0.56 -16.94 4.68
C ALA A 29 1.24 -17.12 3.32
N ASP A 30 0.47 -17.55 2.31
CA ASP A 30 0.96 -17.61 0.93
C ASP A 30 1.21 -16.22 0.35
N PHE A 31 0.35 -15.25 0.69
CA PHE A 31 0.49 -13.84 0.39
C PHE A 31 0.30 -13.02 1.67
N ALA A 32 1.36 -12.38 2.12
CA ALA A 32 1.34 -11.44 3.23
C ALA A 32 1.49 -10.02 2.67
N ILE A 33 0.41 -9.24 2.74
CA ILE A 33 0.33 -7.90 2.15
C ILE A 33 0.55 -6.86 3.24
N ALA A 34 1.46 -5.90 3.01
CA ALA A 34 1.63 -4.74 3.88
C ALA A 34 1.33 -3.43 3.15
N ASN A 35 0.71 -2.48 3.86
CA ASN A 35 0.62 -1.09 3.42
C ASN A 35 1.93 -0.37 3.81
N LEU A 36 2.72 0.01 2.82
CA LEU A 36 3.94 0.79 3.05
C LEU A 36 3.57 2.28 3.13
N GLU A 37 3.21 2.73 4.33
CA GLU A 37 2.71 4.09 4.58
C GLU A 37 3.82 5.07 4.94
N VAL A 38 4.96 4.93 4.30
CA VAL A 38 6.11 5.83 4.41
C VAL A 38 6.82 5.91 3.07
N THR A 39 7.52 7.02 2.81
CA THR A 39 8.49 7.07 1.72
C THR A 39 9.87 6.62 2.20
N LEU A 40 10.63 5.99 1.30
CA LEU A 40 12.04 5.67 1.48
C LEU A 40 12.88 6.70 0.73
N GLY A 41 12.74 7.97 1.14
CA GLY A 41 13.31 9.12 0.45
C GLY A 41 14.82 9.33 0.66
N GLY A 42 15.45 8.49 1.50
CA GLY A 42 16.85 8.66 1.90
C GLY A 42 17.04 9.72 3.00
N LYS A 43 18.30 9.96 3.36
CA LYS A 43 18.67 10.96 4.38
C LYS A 43 18.33 12.40 3.92
N PRO A 44 17.96 13.32 4.83
CA PRO A 44 17.75 13.07 6.26
C PRO A 44 16.46 12.28 6.51
N TYR A 45 16.54 11.27 7.38
CA TYR A 45 15.37 10.52 7.81
C TYR A 45 14.47 11.41 8.66
N LYS A 46 13.16 11.17 8.57
CA LYS A 46 12.17 12.03 9.21
C LYS A 46 10.90 11.27 9.57
N GLY A 47 10.38 11.54 10.76
CA GLY A 47 9.06 11.11 11.20
C GLY A 47 7.95 12.04 10.71
N TYR A 48 6.81 12.00 11.43
CA TYR A 48 5.66 12.86 11.15
C TYR A 48 6.06 14.35 11.04
N PRO A 49 5.46 15.15 10.15
CA PRO A 49 4.37 14.78 9.23
C PRO A 49 4.81 14.32 7.83
N ALA A 50 6.10 14.32 7.53
CA ALA A 50 6.63 14.02 6.18
C ALA A 50 7.69 12.92 6.29
N PHE A 51 7.22 11.67 6.30
CA PHE A 51 8.05 10.50 6.56
C PHE A 51 9.16 10.28 5.53
N SER A 52 10.34 9.92 6.03
CA SER A 52 11.42 9.32 5.26
C SER A 52 12.08 8.25 6.11
N ALA A 53 11.66 7.00 5.91
CA ALA A 53 12.19 5.88 6.66
C ALA A 53 13.56 5.43 6.10
N PRO A 54 14.44 4.85 6.95
CA PRO A 54 15.63 4.15 6.49
C PRO A 54 15.29 2.92 5.63
N ASP A 55 16.21 2.56 4.73
CA ASP A 55 16.03 1.43 3.80
C ASP A 55 15.92 0.09 4.55
N GLU A 56 16.57 -0.01 5.71
CA GLU A 56 16.52 -1.14 6.63
C GLU A 56 15.08 -1.46 7.08
N TYR A 57 14.19 -0.48 7.09
CA TYR A 57 12.78 -0.69 7.39
C TYR A 57 12.09 -1.58 6.33
N LEU A 58 12.34 -1.32 5.04
CA LEU A 58 11.83 -2.18 3.97
C LEU A 58 12.42 -3.60 4.04
N THR A 59 13.72 -3.69 4.34
CA THR A 59 14.41 -4.97 4.51
C THR A 59 13.79 -5.76 5.67
N ALA A 60 13.48 -5.10 6.79
CA ALA A 60 12.84 -5.75 7.94
C ALA A 60 11.42 -6.23 7.62
N ILE A 61 10.62 -5.45 6.90
CA ILE A 61 9.29 -5.85 6.40
C ILE A 61 9.42 -7.11 5.55
N HIS A 62 10.35 -7.12 4.59
CA HIS A 62 10.57 -8.28 3.73
C HIS A 62 11.04 -9.52 4.51
N ASN A 63 11.98 -9.36 5.43
CA ASN A 63 12.50 -10.43 6.28
C ASN A 63 11.47 -10.96 7.29
N ALA A 64 10.49 -10.15 7.66
CA ALA A 64 9.35 -10.60 8.46
C ALA A 64 8.44 -11.56 7.69
N GLY A 65 8.49 -11.54 6.34
CA GLY A 65 7.70 -12.43 5.49
C GLY A 65 6.65 -11.73 4.63
N PHE A 66 6.51 -10.41 4.74
CA PHE A 66 5.66 -9.66 3.82
C PHE A 66 6.23 -9.76 2.41
N ASN A 67 5.42 -10.25 1.50
CA ASN A 67 5.83 -10.57 0.14
C ASN A 67 5.04 -9.83 -0.94
N VAL A 68 4.13 -8.94 -0.54
CA VAL A 68 3.37 -8.02 -1.41
C VAL A 68 3.23 -6.68 -0.70
N LEU A 69 3.38 -5.57 -1.43
CA LEU A 69 3.20 -4.23 -0.89
C LEU A 69 2.08 -3.48 -1.61
N ILE A 70 1.28 -2.74 -0.84
CA ILE A 70 0.40 -1.70 -1.36
C ILE A 70 0.99 -0.33 -1.01
N THR A 71 1.02 0.59 -1.97
CA THR A 71 1.80 1.83 -1.89
C THR A 71 0.98 3.10 -2.13
N ALA A 72 -0.30 2.97 -2.59
CA ALA A 72 -1.19 4.12 -2.68
C ALA A 72 -1.77 4.43 -1.30
N ASN A 73 -1.20 5.45 -0.66
CA ASN A 73 -1.63 5.99 0.62
C ASN A 73 -1.33 7.49 0.68
N ASN A 74 -1.77 8.17 1.73
CA ASN A 74 -1.60 9.61 1.87
C ASN A 74 -0.14 10.05 2.06
N HIS A 75 0.75 9.13 2.47
CA HIS A 75 2.19 9.37 2.66
C HIS A 75 3.06 9.00 1.44
N SER A 76 2.45 8.60 0.33
CA SER A 76 3.18 8.19 -0.89
C SER A 76 4.12 9.27 -1.45
N LEU A 77 3.83 10.54 -1.19
CA LEU A 77 4.57 11.70 -1.71
C LEU A 77 5.27 12.55 -0.65
N ASP A 78 5.42 12.09 0.58
CA ASP A 78 6.01 12.87 1.67
C ASP A 78 7.42 13.42 1.37
N ARG A 79 8.15 12.77 0.49
CA ARG A 79 9.46 13.22 -0.02
C ARG A 79 9.39 13.62 -1.49
N GLY A 80 8.19 13.99 -1.96
CA GLY A 80 7.93 14.42 -3.33
C GLY A 80 8.25 13.35 -4.36
N ARG A 81 8.39 13.79 -5.61
CA ARG A 81 8.67 12.92 -6.75
C ARG A 81 9.87 12.00 -6.52
N LYS A 82 11.01 12.56 -6.08
CA LYS A 82 12.24 11.79 -5.88
C LYS A 82 12.08 10.72 -4.81
N GLY A 83 11.33 11.02 -3.75
CA GLY A 83 11.02 10.05 -2.70
C GLY A 83 10.16 8.90 -3.21
N LEU A 84 9.12 9.20 -3.98
CA LEU A 84 8.27 8.19 -4.62
C LEU A 84 9.10 7.28 -5.55
N GLU A 85 9.86 7.88 -6.47
CA GLU A 85 10.68 7.12 -7.44
C GLU A 85 11.70 6.22 -6.74
N ARG A 86 12.37 6.74 -5.71
CA ARG A 86 13.33 5.96 -4.92
C ARG A 86 12.65 4.81 -4.17
N THR A 87 11.48 5.04 -3.60
CA THR A 87 10.70 4.01 -2.91
C THR A 87 10.36 2.86 -3.86
N ILE A 88 9.86 3.16 -5.06
CA ILE A 88 9.55 2.15 -6.09
C ILE A 88 10.83 1.37 -6.47
N GLN A 89 11.95 2.07 -6.74
CA GLN A 89 13.21 1.44 -7.10
C GLN A 89 13.73 0.47 -6.02
N LEU A 90 13.59 0.83 -4.74
CA LEU A 90 13.98 -0.04 -3.64
C LEU A 90 13.08 -1.29 -3.54
N ILE A 91 11.76 -1.13 -3.69
CA ILE A 91 10.83 -2.25 -3.73
C ILE A 91 11.16 -3.19 -4.88
N ASP A 92 11.40 -2.64 -6.08
CA ASP A 92 11.79 -3.42 -7.27
C ASP A 92 13.14 -4.12 -7.09
N SER A 93 14.10 -3.50 -6.39
CA SER A 93 15.41 -4.12 -6.11
C SER A 93 15.30 -5.39 -5.26
N LEU A 94 14.33 -5.44 -4.37
CA LEU A 94 13.99 -6.62 -3.57
C LEU A 94 13.02 -7.58 -4.29
N LYS A 95 12.60 -7.23 -5.53
CA LYS A 95 11.63 -7.99 -6.32
C LYS A 95 10.31 -8.25 -5.60
N ILE A 96 9.86 -7.31 -4.78
CA ILE A 96 8.59 -7.41 -4.09
C ILE A 96 7.48 -6.90 -5.02
N PRO A 97 6.48 -7.73 -5.37
CA PRO A 97 5.31 -7.26 -6.11
C PRO A 97 4.60 -6.13 -5.34
N HIS A 98 4.23 -5.07 -6.06
CA HIS A 98 3.55 -3.95 -5.43
C HIS A 98 2.46 -3.35 -6.31
N ALA A 99 1.51 -2.67 -5.70
CA ALA A 99 0.42 -1.96 -6.39
C ALA A 99 0.17 -0.60 -5.73
N GLY A 100 -0.18 0.39 -6.56
CA GLY A 100 -0.64 1.69 -6.08
C GLY A 100 0.14 2.89 -6.60
N THR A 101 1.46 2.79 -6.74
CA THR A 101 2.33 3.86 -7.25
C THR A 101 3.24 3.34 -8.35
N TYR A 102 3.54 4.20 -9.35
CA TYR A 102 4.30 3.83 -10.54
C TYR A 102 5.16 4.98 -11.03
N LEU A 103 6.28 4.66 -11.67
CA LEU A 103 7.18 5.65 -12.27
C LEU A 103 6.54 6.37 -13.45
N ASN A 104 5.66 5.68 -14.20
CA ASN A 104 4.96 6.24 -15.36
C ASN A 104 3.75 5.39 -15.77
N ALA A 105 3.02 5.84 -16.80
CA ALA A 105 1.82 5.17 -17.29
C ALA A 105 2.10 3.79 -17.88
N GLU A 106 3.21 3.63 -18.60
CA GLU A 106 3.62 2.36 -19.19
C GLU A 106 3.89 1.30 -18.10
N GLU A 107 4.60 1.68 -17.05
CA GLU A 107 4.82 0.77 -15.92
C GLU A 107 3.50 0.36 -15.26
N ARG A 108 2.59 1.32 -15.04
CA ARG A 108 1.26 1.02 -14.49
C ARG A 108 0.49 0.05 -15.39
N GLU A 109 0.47 0.30 -16.69
CA GLU A 109 -0.24 -0.55 -17.65
C GLU A 109 0.31 -1.99 -17.67
N ASN A 110 1.61 -2.14 -17.53
CA ASN A 110 2.28 -3.45 -17.53
C ASN A 110 2.16 -4.21 -16.20
N LYS A 111 2.07 -3.51 -15.08
CA LYS A 111 2.10 -4.11 -13.72
C LYS A 111 0.72 -4.13 -13.03
N TYR A 112 -0.29 -3.46 -13.58
CA TYR A 112 -1.57 -3.27 -12.90
C TYR A 112 -2.77 -3.60 -13.80
N PRO A 113 -3.78 -4.32 -13.30
CA PRO A 113 -3.95 -4.83 -11.93
C PRO A 113 -2.88 -5.85 -11.52
N LEU A 114 -2.48 -5.84 -10.24
CA LEU A 114 -1.47 -6.78 -9.75
C LEU A 114 -2.09 -8.18 -9.61
N LEU A 115 -1.64 -9.11 -10.44
CA LEU A 115 -2.07 -10.51 -10.37
C LEU A 115 -1.08 -11.32 -9.53
N LEU A 116 -1.57 -11.96 -8.49
CA LEU A 116 -0.85 -12.89 -7.63
C LEU A 116 -1.30 -14.31 -7.92
N GLU A 117 -0.34 -15.21 -8.14
CA GLU A 117 -0.65 -16.61 -8.44
C GLU A 117 0.11 -17.55 -7.50
N LYS A 118 -0.60 -18.44 -6.81
CA LYS A 118 0.01 -19.45 -5.94
C LYS A 118 -0.95 -20.62 -5.71
N LYS A 119 -0.42 -21.84 -5.74
CA LYS A 119 -1.18 -23.08 -5.49
C LYS A 119 -2.43 -23.23 -6.36
N GLY A 120 -2.39 -22.68 -7.58
CA GLY A 120 -3.52 -22.73 -8.53
C GLY A 120 -4.57 -21.62 -8.33
N PHE A 121 -4.43 -20.77 -7.31
CA PHE A 121 -5.29 -19.59 -7.11
C PHE A 121 -4.69 -18.36 -7.78
N ARG A 122 -5.56 -17.54 -8.32
CA ARG A 122 -5.26 -16.26 -9.00
C ARG A 122 -6.01 -15.13 -8.30
N ILE A 123 -5.31 -14.19 -7.72
CA ILE A 123 -5.89 -13.08 -6.96
C ILE A 123 -5.45 -11.77 -7.60
N ALA A 124 -6.40 -10.95 -8.05
CA ALA A 124 -6.14 -9.60 -8.53
C ALA A 124 -6.20 -8.62 -7.37
N ILE A 125 -5.13 -7.86 -7.16
CA ILE A 125 -5.05 -6.82 -6.13
C ILE A 125 -5.20 -5.46 -6.79
N LEU A 126 -6.14 -4.67 -6.28
CA LEU A 126 -6.34 -3.26 -6.58
C LEU A 126 -5.97 -2.43 -5.35
N ASN A 127 -5.32 -1.28 -5.55
CA ASN A 127 -4.96 -0.39 -4.45
C ASN A 127 -5.14 1.07 -4.86
N TYR A 128 -5.84 1.84 -4.02
CA TYR A 128 -6.17 3.25 -4.24
C TYR A 128 -6.11 4.06 -2.95
N THR A 129 -5.85 5.37 -3.08
CA THR A 129 -5.86 6.33 -1.96
C THR A 129 -6.79 7.50 -2.23
N TYR A 130 -7.33 8.07 -1.17
CA TYR A 130 -8.14 9.31 -1.22
C TYR A 130 -7.28 10.55 -1.55
N GLY A 131 -5.98 10.49 -1.30
CA GLY A 131 -5.13 11.66 -1.47
C GLY A 131 -3.68 11.40 -1.08
N THR A 132 -2.87 12.45 -1.18
CA THR A 132 -1.42 12.47 -0.88
C THR A 132 -1.06 13.67 -0.01
N ASN A 133 -1.84 13.93 1.06
CA ASN A 133 -1.64 15.03 2.00
C ASN A 133 -1.49 16.40 1.31
N GLY A 134 -2.23 16.61 0.19
CA GLY A 134 -2.20 17.85 -0.57
C GLY A 134 -0.96 18.04 -1.47
N ILE A 135 -0.06 17.07 -1.52
CA ILE A 135 1.12 17.11 -2.41
C ILE A 135 0.71 16.59 -3.79
N PRO A 136 0.77 17.41 -4.86
CA PRO A 136 0.33 16.98 -6.17
C PRO A 136 1.28 15.94 -6.77
N VAL A 137 0.72 14.93 -7.42
CA VAL A 137 1.49 14.01 -8.27
C VAL A 137 1.93 14.77 -9.52
N THR A 138 3.21 14.68 -9.87
CA THR A 138 3.75 15.29 -11.08
C THR A 138 4.09 14.22 -12.13
N PRO A 139 3.65 14.40 -13.39
CA PRO A 139 4.04 13.49 -14.46
C PRO A 139 5.57 13.33 -14.56
N PRO A 140 6.05 12.13 -14.92
CA PRO A 140 5.28 10.98 -15.42
C PRO A 140 4.74 10.06 -14.32
N ASN A 141 5.02 10.33 -13.03
CA ASN A 141 4.63 9.44 -11.94
C ASN A 141 3.11 9.32 -11.80
N ILE A 142 2.69 8.17 -11.28
CA ILE A 142 1.28 7.88 -11.02
C ILE A 142 1.13 7.39 -9.57
N VAL A 143 0.10 7.91 -8.91
CA VAL A 143 -0.49 7.34 -7.70
C VAL A 143 -1.95 7.01 -8.03
N ASN A 144 -2.40 5.83 -7.70
CA ASN A 144 -3.78 5.43 -7.92
C ASN A 144 -4.69 6.15 -6.92
N TYR A 145 -5.36 7.20 -7.36
CA TYR A 145 -6.40 7.86 -6.59
C TYR A 145 -7.75 7.15 -6.70
N ILE A 146 -8.59 7.33 -5.70
CA ILE A 146 -9.99 6.90 -5.73
C ILE A 146 -10.73 7.73 -6.78
N ASP A 147 -10.98 7.12 -7.93
CA ASP A 147 -11.76 7.64 -9.04
C ASP A 147 -12.59 6.49 -9.62
N THR A 148 -13.92 6.59 -9.53
CA THR A 148 -14.82 5.51 -9.94
C THR A 148 -14.73 5.16 -11.42
N THR A 149 -14.33 6.12 -12.28
CA THR A 149 -14.13 5.89 -13.71
C THR A 149 -12.89 5.04 -13.95
N ILE A 150 -11.79 5.37 -13.27
CA ILE A 150 -10.53 4.63 -13.36
C ILE A 150 -10.70 3.25 -12.72
N ILE A 151 -11.27 3.19 -11.51
CA ILE A 151 -11.52 1.92 -10.81
C ILE A 151 -12.39 0.98 -11.63
N SER A 152 -13.44 1.49 -12.33
CA SER A 152 -14.24 0.66 -13.22
C SER A 152 -13.42 0.01 -14.32
N LYS A 153 -12.52 0.76 -14.96
CA LYS A 153 -11.63 0.22 -16.00
C LYS A 153 -10.68 -0.83 -15.46
N ASP A 154 -10.12 -0.58 -14.29
CA ASP A 154 -9.19 -1.50 -13.63
C ASP A 154 -9.90 -2.80 -13.19
N ILE A 155 -11.15 -2.73 -12.73
CA ILE A 155 -11.96 -3.91 -12.43
C ILE A 155 -12.23 -4.73 -13.70
N GLU A 156 -12.62 -4.08 -14.80
CA GLU A 156 -12.82 -4.79 -16.06
C GLU A 156 -11.51 -5.41 -16.58
N ALA A 157 -10.39 -4.70 -16.48
CA ALA A 157 -9.07 -5.27 -16.79
C ALA A 157 -8.74 -6.47 -15.88
N SER A 158 -9.05 -6.38 -14.58
CA SER A 158 -8.87 -7.52 -13.66
C SER A 158 -9.65 -8.76 -14.10
N LYS A 159 -10.89 -8.58 -14.53
CA LYS A 159 -11.74 -9.71 -15.01
C LYS A 159 -11.14 -10.43 -16.23
N THR A 160 -10.45 -9.69 -17.12
CA THR A 160 -9.79 -10.32 -18.29
C THR A 160 -8.64 -11.25 -17.90
N LEU A 161 -8.08 -11.06 -16.70
CA LEU A 161 -7.04 -11.94 -16.16
C LEU A 161 -7.60 -13.25 -15.59
N ASN A 162 -8.93 -13.45 -15.58
CA ASN A 162 -9.62 -14.60 -15.01
C ASN A 162 -9.16 -14.93 -13.57
N PRO A 163 -9.22 -13.96 -12.62
CA PRO A 163 -8.88 -14.22 -11.24
C PRO A 163 -9.98 -14.98 -10.51
N ASP A 164 -9.61 -15.77 -9.50
CA ASP A 164 -10.56 -16.39 -8.58
C ASP A 164 -11.17 -15.36 -7.61
N ALA A 165 -10.43 -14.28 -7.33
CA ALA A 165 -10.93 -13.17 -6.54
C ALA A 165 -10.26 -11.84 -6.94
N ILE A 166 -11.04 -10.75 -6.84
CA ILE A 166 -10.56 -9.37 -6.93
C ILE A 166 -10.63 -8.76 -5.53
N ILE A 167 -9.50 -8.29 -5.02
CA ILE A 167 -9.39 -7.63 -3.71
C ILE A 167 -9.04 -6.17 -3.91
N ALA A 168 -9.84 -5.26 -3.37
CA ALA A 168 -9.56 -3.82 -3.37
C ALA A 168 -9.02 -3.38 -2.01
N CYS A 169 -7.79 -2.89 -1.99
CA CYS A 169 -7.15 -2.28 -0.83
C CYS A 169 -7.34 -0.76 -0.93
N MET A 170 -8.14 -0.20 -0.04
CA MET A 170 -8.59 1.19 -0.07
C MET A 170 -8.00 1.98 1.09
N HIS A 171 -7.20 3.00 0.78
CA HIS A 171 -6.67 3.93 1.77
C HIS A 171 -7.59 5.15 1.84
N TRP A 172 -8.51 5.15 2.80
CA TRP A 172 -9.66 6.06 2.83
C TRP A 172 -10.23 6.30 4.22
N GLY A 173 -11.20 7.21 4.31
CA GLY A 173 -11.92 7.53 5.54
C GLY A 173 -11.28 8.68 6.31
N ILE A 174 -11.76 8.88 7.54
CA ILE A 174 -11.33 9.96 8.41
C ILE A 174 -10.59 9.37 9.61
N GLU A 175 -9.42 9.92 9.92
CA GLU A 175 -8.61 9.48 11.05
C GLU A 175 -9.40 9.49 12.36
N TYR A 176 -9.20 8.46 13.17
CA TYR A 176 -9.76 8.27 14.51
C TYR A 176 -11.30 8.16 14.56
N GLN A 177 -11.98 8.03 13.43
CA GLN A 177 -13.39 7.69 13.40
C GLN A 177 -13.58 6.17 13.39
N SER A 178 -14.34 5.66 14.37
CA SER A 178 -14.61 4.22 14.54
C SER A 178 -15.76 3.68 13.67
N LEU A 179 -16.47 4.55 12.95
CA LEU A 179 -17.54 4.19 12.04
C LEU A 179 -17.23 4.69 10.62
N PRO A 180 -17.53 3.88 9.60
CA PRO A 180 -17.33 4.30 8.22
C PRO A 180 -18.24 5.49 7.87
N ASP A 181 -17.68 6.45 7.15
CA ASP A 181 -18.41 7.60 6.64
C ASP A 181 -19.35 7.25 5.46
N LYS A 182 -20.03 8.26 4.91
CA LYS A 182 -20.98 8.04 3.79
C LYS A 182 -20.27 7.63 2.50
N GLU A 183 -19.09 8.15 2.24
CA GLU A 183 -18.31 7.86 1.04
C GLU A 183 -17.77 6.44 1.08
N GLN A 184 -17.21 6.03 2.22
CA GLN A 184 -16.75 4.64 2.42
C GLN A 184 -17.91 3.64 2.23
N LYS A 185 -19.11 3.92 2.78
CA LYS A 185 -20.29 3.06 2.60
C LYS A 185 -20.73 2.98 1.15
N PHE A 186 -20.79 4.12 0.46
CA PHE A 186 -21.15 4.17 -0.95
C PHE A 186 -20.15 3.41 -1.81
N LEU A 187 -18.86 3.68 -1.66
CA LEU A 187 -17.80 3.03 -2.45
C LEU A 187 -17.73 1.53 -2.15
N THR A 188 -17.91 1.11 -0.90
CA THR A 188 -17.96 -0.31 -0.54
C THR A 188 -19.06 -1.03 -1.32
N TYR A 189 -20.29 -0.50 -1.26
CA TYR A 189 -21.41 -1.08 -1.98
C TYR A 189 -21.18 -1.09 -3.49
N TRP A 190 -20.70 0.02 -4.02
CA TRP A 190 -20.42 0.16 -5.45
C TRP A 190 -19.35 -0.81 -5.95
N LEU A 191 -18.23 -0.98 -5.21
CA LEU A 191 -17.17 -1.92 -5.55
C LEU A 191 -17.68 -3.37 -5.59
N LEU A 192 -18.47 -3.77 -4.58
CA LEU A 192 -19.08 -5.11 -4.55
C LEU A 192 -20.01 -5.33 -5.74
N GLN A 193 -20.84 -4.33 -6.10
CA GLN A 193 -21.72 -4.40 -7.28
C GLN A 193 -20.92 -4.49 -8.60
N LYS A 194 -19.71 -3.94 -8.66
CA LYS A 194 -18.81 -4.04 -9.81
C LYS A 194 -18.08 -5.39 -9.91
N GLY A 195 -18.17 -6.24 -8.89
CA GLY A 195 -17.58 -7.57 -8.89
C GLY A 195 -16.28 -7.70 -8.11
N VAL A 196 -15.93 -6.71 -7.28
CA VAL A 196 -14.90 -6.88 -6.27
C VAL A 196 -15.39 -7.85 -5.21
N ASN A 197 -14.58 -8.85 -4.84
CA ASN A 197 -14.97 -9.89 -3.89
C ASN A 197 -14.69 -9.48 -2.44
N HIS A 198 -13.57 -8.78 -2.20
CA HIS A 198 -13.16 -8.34 -0.88
C HIS A 198 -12.64 -6.91 -0.90
N ILE A 199 -12.92 -6.17 0.17
CA ILE A 199 -12.45 -4.80 0.34
C ILE A 199 -11.71 -4.72 1.68
N ILE A 200 -10.47 -4.25 1.63
CA ILE A 200 -9.63 -4.02 2.81
C ILE A 200 -9.42 -2.52 2.93
N GLY A 201 -9.91 -1.93 4.01
CA GLY A 201 -9.74 -0.50 4.29
C GLY A 201 -8.57 -0.27 5.24
N CYS A 202 -7.80 0.79 4.99
CA CYS A 202 -6.76 1.32 5.87
C CYS A 202 -6.93 2.84 6.04
N HIS A 203 -6.09 3.48 6.85
CA HIS A 203 -6.00 4.89 7.15
C HIS A 203 -6.65 5.35 8.47
N PRO A 204 -7.83 4.93 8.91
CA PRO A 204 -8.48 5.56 10.07
C PRO A 204 -7.73 5.41 11.41
N HIS A 205 -6.68 4.59 11.49
CA HIS A 205 -5.88 4.29 12.70
C HIS A 205 -6.70 3.75 13.89
N VAL A 206 -7.91 3.29 13.63
CA VAL A 206 -8.81 2.63 14.58
C VAL A 206 -9.47 1.43 13.90
N ALA A 207 -9.73 0.38 14.68
CA ALA A 207 -10.54 -0.74 14.20
C ALA A 207 -12.01 -0.33 14.16
N PHE A 208 -12.68 -0.58 13.02
CA PHE A 208 -14.13 -0.41 12.96
C PHE A 208 -14.83 -1.45 13.80
N SER A 209 -15.88 -1.02 14.54
CA SER A 209 -16.77 -1.95 15.22
C SER A 209 -17.44 -2.85 14.17
N LYS A 210 -17.32 -4.18 14.34
CA LYS A 210 -18.12 -5.11 13.55
C LYS A 210 -19.58 -4.93 13.92
N ASN A 211 -20.37 -4.23 13.12
CA ASN A 211 -21.81 -4.40 13.16
C ASN A 211 -22.10 -5.77 12.57
N ARG A 212 -22.65 -6.66 13.44
CA ARG A 212 -23.19 -7.96 13.03
C ARG A 212 -24.47 -7.76 12.24
#